data_3a70aef5fe5a481f9a2d07ff6bad4366
#
_entry.id   3a70aef5fe5a481f9a2d07ff6bad4366
#
_cell.length_a   1.000
_cell.length_b   1.000
_cell.length_c   1.000
_cell.angle_alpha   90.00
_cell.angle_beta   90.00
_cell.angle_gamma   90.00
#
_symmetry.space_group_name_H-M   'P 1'
#
loop_
_entity.id
_entity.type
_entity.pdbx_description
1 polymer ?
#
loop_
_entity_poly.entity_id
_entity_poly.type
_entity_poly.pdbx_seq_one_letter_code
_entity_poly.pdbx_strand_id
1 'polypeptide(L)'
;MQEGEVQCVKRFGVVDEKRAQEKDLPQDILKGLADEYAAIEDIEREKAYYRETIVRGMRITPTMLRMSNAKTPEARDEIYRRDIGALDPRVEKDLIAYSLEEYFGHMPADVVGHRQDSLRKAFGGDWKAMAEHLWDHPLALMDFVTEVKITTFNDREQHTGDLTDLQHRYTRALYHDRETKGVVQYPDANSSMRLTYGVVSSLEPWDAVYTSWYSSPRGLREKYDPAQHDFALPADFVAALDRYDGPVNFLTDNDITGGNSGSPVLNARGEVIGLAFDGNKESLASDVSFTPDYNKCVCVDIRYVLWILEDYVGLKRIVKEIE
;
A
#
# COMPACT_ATOMS: atom_id res chain seq x y z
N MET A 1 12.04 -3.96 -2.56
CA MET A 1 11.45 -3.73 -3.90
C MET A 1 11.13 -5.08 -4.53
N GLN A 2 9.94 -5.23 -5.10
CA GLN A 2 9.60 -6.45 -5.84
C GLN A 2 10.42 -6.54 -7.14
N GLU A 3 10.61 -7.73 -7.66
CA GLU A 3 11.48 -7.95 -8.84
C GLU A 3 11.07 -7.12 -10.08
N GLY A 4 9.75 -6.93 -10.29
CA GLY A 4 9.23 -6.09 -11.34
C GLY A 4 9.54 -4.60 -11.17
N GLU A 5 9.56 -4.09 -9.93
CA GLU A 5 9.91 -2.71 -9.59
C GLU A 5 11.39 -2.44 -9.88
N VAL A 6 12.27 -3.39 -9.53
CA VAL A 6 13.71 -3.29 -9.85
C VAL A 6 13.95 -3.26 -11.36
N GLN A 7 13.22 -4.07 -12.12
CA GLN A 7 13.33 -4.08 -13.58
C GLN A 7 12.82 -2.77 -14.19
N CYS A 8 11.70 -2.22 -13.70
CA CYS A 8 11.15 -0.95 -14.13
C CYS A 8 12.16 0.19 -13.91
N VAL A 9 12.69 0.31 -12.69
CA VAL A 9 13.68 1.34 -12.33
C VAL A 9 14.94 1.25 -13.21
N LYS A 10 15.45 0.05 -13.47
CA LYS A 10 16.64 -0.14 -14.32
C LYS A 10 16.38 0.20 -15.78
N ARG A 11 15.21 -0.18 -16.32
CA ARG A 11 14.91 0.00 -17.74
C ARG A 11 14.59 1.45 -18.10
N PHE A 12 13.82 2.13 -17.27
CA PHE A 12 13.32 3.47 -17.60
C PHE A 12 14.16 4.61 -17.00
N GLY A 13 15.26 4.29 -16.35
CA GLY A 13 16.21 5.30 -15.86
C GLY A 13 15.63 6.24 -14.81
N VAL A 14 14.58 5.84 -14.10
CA VAL A 14 13.84 6.69 -13.14
C VAL A 14 14.76 7.36 -12.12
N VAL A 15 15.78 6.65 -11.63
CA VAL A 15 16.74 7.22 -10.67
C VAL A 15 17.60 8.31 -11.31
N ASP A 16 18.01 8.11 -12.57
CA ASP A 16 18.81 9.10 -13.29
C ASP A 16 17.99 10.33 -13.67
N GLU A 17 16.72 10.14 -14.01
CA GLU A 17 15.78 11.24 -14.29
C GLU A 17 15.52 12.08 -13.03
N LYS A 18 15.27 11.45 -11.88
CA LYS A 18 15.12 12.17 -10.61
C LYS A 18 16.38 12.96 -10.25
N ARG A 19 17.56 12.36 -10.38
CA ARG A 19 18.85 13.05 -10.17
C ARG A 19 19.07 14.21 -11.14
N ALA A 20 18.60 14.07 -12.40
CA ALA A 20 18.67 15.13 -13.38
C ALA A 20 17.76 16.31 -13.02
N GLN A 21 16.58 16.05 -12.50
CA GLN A 21 15.66 17.09 -12.00
C GLN A 21 16.24 17.87 -10.83
N GLU A 22 16.95 17.20 -9.92
CA GLU A 22 17.53 17.84 -8.71
C GLU A 22 18.73 18.73 -9.00
N LYS A 23 19.40 18.59 -10.17
CA LYS A 23 20.58 19.41 -10.53
C LYS A 23 20.27 20.90 -10.63
N ASP A 24 19.06 21.24 -11.03
CA ASP A 24 18.64 22.61 -11.28
C ASP A 24 17.99 23.25 -10.03
N LEU A 25 17.84 22.47 -8.94
CA LEU A 25 17.26 22.98 -7.69
C LEU A 25 18.27 23.74 -6.85
N PRO A 26 17.80 24.67 -5.97
CA PRO A 26 18.67 25.39 -5.05
C PRO A 26 19.48 24.46 -4.14
N GLN A 27 20.80 24.53 -4.23
CA GLN A 27 21.71 23.62 -3.53
C GLN A 27 21.69 23.78 -2.00
N ASP A 28 21.33 24.97 -1.51
CA ASP A 28 21.14 25.22 -0.07
C ASP A 28 19.97 24.42 0.50
N ILE A 29 18.88 24.28 -0.27
CA ILE A 29 17.73 23.45 0.12
C ILE A 29 18.12 21.96 0.14
N LEU A 30 18.77 21.49 -0.91
CA LEU A 30 19.20 20.08 -0.99
C LEU A 30 20.18 19.72 0.12
N LYS A 31 21.14 20.62 0.40
CA LYS A 31 22.09 20.44 1.50
C LYS A 31 21.37 20.46 2.85
N GLY A 32 20.49 21.44 3.09
CA GLY A 32 19.72 21.52 4.33
C GLY A 32 18.90 20.24 4.57
N LEU A 33 18.20 19.73 3.54
CA LEU A 33 17.48 18.46 3.64
C LEU A 33 18.41 17.29 3.96
N ALA A 34 19.57 17.20 3.30
CA ALA A 34 20.53 16.13 3.56
C ALA A 34 21.04 16.18 5.02
N ASP A 35 21.36 17.37 5.52
CA ASP A 35 21.84 17.57 6.88
C ASP A 35 20.74 17.20 7.92
N GLU A 36 19.48 17.62 7.70
CA GLU A 36 18.35 17.29 8.58
C GLU A 36 18.02 15.79 8.54
N TYR A 37 17.98 15.17 7.35
CA TYR A 37 17.76 13.74 7.25
C TYR A 37 18.88 12.93 7.90
N ALA A 38 20.14 13.36 7.78
CA ALA A 38 21.26 12.71 8.46
C ALA A 38 21.12 12.82 10.00
N ALA A 39 20.62 13.93 10.49
CA ALA A 39 20.40 14.14 11.93
C ALA A 39 19.31 13.22 12.53
N ILE A 40 18.32 12.80 11.73
CA ILE A 40 17.22 11.92 12.17
C ILE A 40 17.34 10.47 11.64
N GLU A 41 18.39 10.14 10.92
CA GLU A 41 18.53 8.82 10.28
C GLU A 41 18.32 7.67 11.26
N ASP A 42 18.93 7.75 12.45
CA ASP A 42 18.79 6.72 13.48
C ASP A 42 17.34 6.65 14.01
N ILE A 43 16.72 7.80 14.23
CA ILE A 43 15.32 7.88 14.71
C ILE A 43 14.37 7.29 13.67
N GLU A 44 14.53 7.64 12.41
CA GLU A 44 13.69 7.12 11.33
C GLU A 44 13.89 5.61 11.12
N ARG A 45 15.11 5.12 11.24
CA ARG A 45 15.40 3.69 11.20
C ARG A 45 14.72 2.94 12.37
N GLU A 46 14.82 3.46 13.58
CA GLU A 46 14.17 2.90 14.76
C GLU A 46 12.64 2.89 14.61
N LYS A 47 12.04 3.98 14.12
CA LYS A 47 10.61 4.04 13.81
C LYS A 47 10.21 3.00 12.77
N ALA A 48 11.02 2.83 11.72
CA ALA A 48 10.76 1.83 10.69
C ALA A 48 10.77 0.43 11.31
N TYR A 49 11.76 0.08 12.12
CA TYR A 49 11.81 -1.20 12.80
C TYR A 49 10.61 -1.40 13.74
N TYR A 50 10.27 -0.40 14.55
CA TYR A 50 9.08 -0.48 15.41
C TYR A 50 7.81 -0.71 14.59
N ARG A 51 7.63 0.04 13.51
CA ARG A 51 6.46 -0.07 12.64
C ARG A 51 6.36 -1.43 11.99
N GLU A 52 7.45 -1.91 11.41
CA GLU A 52 7.44 -3.16 10.65
C GLU A 52 7.42 -4.41 11.56
N THR A 53 7.97 -4.32 12.77
CA THR A 53 7.98 -5.46 13.72
C THR A 53 6.73 -5.46 14.60
N ILE A 54 6.51 -4.41 15.39
CA ILE A 54 5.43 -4.41 16.40
C ILE A 54 4.07 -4.07 15.78
N VAL A 55 4.01 -3.04 14.90
CA VAL A 55 2.72 -2.57 14.40
C VAL A 55 2.18 -3.46 13.28
N ARG A 56 3.01 -3.84 12.32
CA ARG A 56 2.64 -4.61 11.13
C ARG A 56 3.03 -6.08 11.20
N GLY A 57 4.16 -6.39 11.84
CA GLY A 57 4.70 -7.74 11.92
C GLY A 57 3.85 -8.67 12.79
N MET A 58 3.23 -8.15 13.84
CA MET A 58 2.30 -8.90 14.69
C MET A 58 0.85 -8.60 14.27
N ARG A 59 0.17 -9.54 13.62
CA ARG A 59 -1.23 -9.37 13.18
C ARG A 59 -2.20 -9.14 14.35
N ILE A 60 -1.83 -9.58 15.54
CA ILE A 60 -2.60 -9.37 16.78
C ILE A 60 -2.54 -7.91 17.28
N THR A 61 -1.55 -7.10 16.85
CA THR A 61 -1.35 -5.72 17.36
C THR A 61 -2.60 -4.84 17.29
N PRO A 62 -3.37 -4.77 16.18
CA PRO A 62 -4.59 -3.96 16.14
C PRO A 62 -5.61 -4.35 17.22
N THR A 63 -5.70 -5.64 17.57
CA THR A 63 -6.56 -6.13 18.64
C THR A 63 -6.06 -5.66 20.01
N MET A 64 -4.76 -5.75 20.26
CA MET A 64 -4.15 -5.25 21.49
C MET A 64 -4.37 -3.76 21.69
N LEU A 65 -4.25 -2.97 20.65
CA LEU A 65 -4.53 -1.52 20.68
C LEU A 65 -6.01 -1.21 20.95
N ARG A 66 -6.94 -1.96 20.36
CA ARG A 66 -8.37 -1.82 20.68
C ARG A 66 -8.68 -2.21 22.14
N MET A 67 -8.06 -3.27 22.62
CA MET A 67 -8.19 -3.70 24.02
C MET A 67 -7.68 -2.64 25.00
N SER A 68 -6.55 -2.00 24.72
CA SER A 68 -5.98 -0.96 25.57
C SER A 68 -6.87 0.28 25.68
N ASN A 69 -7.65 0.57 24.65
CA ASN A 69 -8.60 1.69 24.60
C ASN A 69 -9.99 1.34 25.20
N ALA A 70 -10.23 0.08 25.53
CA ALA A 70 -11.50 -0.36 26.11
C ALA A 70 -11.68 0.18 27.53
N LYS A 71 -12.86 0.71 27.83
CA LYS A 71 -13.15 1.37 29.11
C LYS A 71 -13.38 0.39 30.28
N THR A 72 -13.77 -0.85 29.98
CA THR A 72 -14.06 -1.87 31.00
C THR A 72 -13.36 -3.19 30.67
N PRO A 73 -13.08 -4.03 31.70
CA PRO A 73 -12.55 -5.36 31.48
C PRO A 73 -13.43 -6.23 30.57
N GLU A 74 -14.75 -6.16 30.72
CA GLU A 74 -15.70 -6.96 29.96
C GLU A 74 -15.65 -6.58 28.46
N ALA A 75 -15.56 -5.27 28.14
CA ALA A 75 -15.41 -4.80 26.77
C ALA A 75 -14.07 -5.24 26.16
N ARG A 76 -13.01 -5.32 26.98
CA ARG A 76 -11.71 -5.81 26.56
C ARG A 76 -11.75 -7.30 26.20
N ASP A 77 -12.39 -8.10 27.05
CA ASP A 77 -12.54 -9.55 26.84
C ASP A 77 -13.44 -9.85 25.62
N GLU A 78 -14.43 -9.01 25.35
CA GLU A 78 -15.27 -9.14 24.17
C GLU A 78 -14.48 -8.87 22.89
N ILE A 79 -13.67 -7.79 22.85
CA ILE A 79 -12.78 -7.47 21.73
C ILE A 79 -11.85 -8.65 21.46
N TYR A 80 -11.18 -9.15 22.49
CA TYR A 80 -10.24 -10.26 22.35
C TYR A 80 -10.92 -11.51 21.79
N ARG A 81 -12.03 -11.96 22.39
CA ARG A 81 -12.75 -13.16 21.94
C ARG A 81 -13.25 -13.07 20.50
N ARG A 82 -13.71 -11.89 20.10
CA ARG A 82 -14.17 -11.65 18.73
C ARG A 82 -13.04 -11.78 17.72
N ASP A 83 -11.91 -11.17 18.01
CA ASP A 83 -10.83 -10.99 17.03
C ASP A 83 -9.88 -12.20 16.99
N ILE A 84 -9.68 -12.90 18.12
CA ILE A 84 -8.73 -14.03 18.23
C ILE A 84 -9.14 -15.23 17.35
N GLY A 85 -10.44 -15.41 17.14
CA GLY A 85 -10.98 -16.52 16.34
C GLY A 85 -10.61 -16.46 14.85
N ALA A 86 -10.17 -15.30 14.38
CA ALA A 86 -9.72 -15.10 13.00
C ALA A 86 -8.22 -15.39 12.79
N LEU A 87 -7.48 -15.70 13.86
CA LEU A 87 -6.03 -15.87 13.84
C LEU A 87 -5.66 -17.35 14.06
N ASP A 88 -4.64 -17.84 13.33
CA ASP A 88 -4.06 -19.16 13.62
C ASP A 88 -2.96 -19.01 14.69
N PRO A 89 -3.13 -19.62 15.90
CA PRO A 89 -2.17 -19.47 16.99
C PRO A 89 -0.74 -19.87 16.65
N ARG A 90 -0.55 -20.84 15.75
CA ARG A 90 0.80 -21.30 15.36
C ARG A 90 1.50 -20.22 14.53
N VAL A 91 0.78 -19.68 13.56
CA VAL A 91 1.30 -18.59 12.69
C VAL A 91 1.58 -17.34 13.53
N GLU A 92 0.64 -16.98 14.42
CA GLU A 92 0.80 -15.77 15.25
C GLU A 92 1.98 -15.88 16.22
N LYS A 93 2.19 -17.04 16.86
CA LYS A 93 3.34 -17.26 17.74
C LYS A 93 4.67 -17.14 16.97
N ASP A 94 4.76 -17.68 15.77
CA ASP A 94 5.95 -17.56 14.92
C ASP A 94 6.19 -16.11 14.48
N LEU A 95 5.13 -15.38 14.11
CA LEU A 95 5.21 -13.97 13.75
C LEU A 95 5.66 -13.11 14.95
N ILE A 96 5.11 -13.36 16.14
CA ILE A 96 5.52 -12.66 17.36
C ILE A 96 6.99 -12.96 17.66
N ALA A 97 7.43 -14.22 17.60
CA ALA A 97 8.82 -14.59 17.86
C ALA A 97 9.80 -13.89 16.92
N TYR A 98 9.52 -13.91 15.62
CA TYR A 98 10.30 -13.19 14.60
C TYR A 98 10.32 -11.67 14.85
N SER A 99 9.16 -11.09 15.12
CA SER A 99 9.03 -9.66 15.39
C SER A 99 9.79 -9.23 16.65
N LEU A 100 9.82 -10.06 17.70
CA LEU A 100 10.61 -9.81 18.90
C LEU A 100 12.11 -9.85 18.64
N GLU A 101 12.59 -10.83 17.86
CA GLU A 101 13.99 -10.95 17.48
C GLU A 101 14.45 -9.71 16.72
N GLU A 102 13.71 -9.31 15.69
CA GLU A 102 14.01 -8.13 14.89
C GLU A 102 13.92 -6.83 15.71
N TYR A 103 12.88 -6.69 16.52
CA TYR A 103 12.69 -5.53 17.39
C TYR A 103 13.87 -5.33 18.35
N PHE A 104 14.17 -6.34 19.17
CA PHE A 104 15.24 -6.24 20.14
C PHE A 104 16.66 -6.26 19.53
N GLY A 105 16.80 -6.78 18.33
CA GLY A 105 18.07 -6.75 17.58
C GLY A 105 18.45 -5.37 17.05
N HIS A 106 17.46 -4.49 16.83
CA HIS A 106 17.68 -3.21 16.15
C HIS A 106 17.27 -1.99 16.99
N MET A 107 16.54 -2.18 18.07
CA MET A 107 16.12 -1.06 18.91
C MET A 107 17.16 -0.75 20.01
N PRO A 108 17.57 0.52 20.15
CA PRO A 108 18.44 0.96 21.23
C PRO A 108 17.79 0.74 22.62
N ALA A 109 18.63 0.48 23.61
CA ALA A 109 18.17 0.14 24.96
C ALA A 109 17.37 1.26 25.66
N ASP A 110 17.61 2.52 25.28
CA ASP A 110 16.92 3.70 25.82
C ASP A 110 15.53 3.92 25.19
N VAL A 111 15.25 3.27 24.08
CA VAL A 111 13.93 3.30 23.40
C VAL A 111 13.06 2.12 23.83
N VAL A 112 13.67 1.00 24.21
CA VAL A 112 12.96 -0.19 24.70
C VAL A 112 12.32 0.11 26.06
N GLY A 113 11.01 -0.12 26.18
CA GLY A 113 10.27 0.10 27.42
C GLY A 113 10.75 -0.80 28.56
N HIS A 114 10.56 -0.34 29.80
CA HIS A 114 11.03 -1.07 30.99
C HIS A 114 10.44 -2.49 31.11
N ARG A 115 9.15 -2.64 30.81
CA ARG A 115 8.49 -3.97 30.83
C ARG A 115 8.99 -4.86 29.72
N GLN A 116 9.19 -4.31 28.54
CA GLN A 116 9.74 -5.01 27.38
C GLN A 116 11.15 -5.52 27.68
N ASP A 117 12.02 -4.68 28.25
CA ASP A 117 13.38 -5.07 28.64
C ASP A 117 13.39 -6.11 29.78
N SER A 118 12.44 -6.00 30.72
CA SER A 118 12.27 -6.99 31.77
C SER A 118 11.87 -8.36 31.22
N LEU A 119 10.94 -8.42 30.28
CA LEU A 119 10.56 -9.65 29.58
C LEU A 119 11.73 -10.22 28.76
N ARG A 120 12.43 -9.40 27.99
CA ARG A 120 13.63 -9.81 27.27
C ARG A 120 14.67 -10.48 28.17
N LYS A 121 14.95 -9.88 29.34
CA LYS A 121 15.88 -10.43 30.34
C LYS A 121 15.36 -11.73 30.95
N ALA A 122 14.06 -11.83 31.24
CA ALA A 122 13.46 -13.02 31.83
C ALA A 122 13.55 -14.23 30.89
N PHE A 123 13.41 -14.04 29.59
CA PHE A 123 13.47 -15.10 28.57
C PHE A 123 14.88 -15.32 28.00
N GLY A 124 15.85 -14.46 28.32
CA GLY A 124 17.26 -14.62 27.90
C GLY A 124 17.50 -14.67 26.40
N GLY A 125 16.60 -14.12 25.58
CA GLY A 125 16.67 -14.17 24.12
C GLY A 125 15.99 -15.41 23.49
N ASP A 126 15.30 -16.22 24.28
CA ASP A 126 14.41 -17.26 23.73
C ASP A 126 13.10 -16.62 23.24
N TRP A 127 13.14 -16.16 22.01
CA TRP A 127 12.03 -15.45 21.39
C TRP A 127 10.77 -16.32 21.21
N LYS A 128 10.95 -17.62 21.02
CA LYS A 128 9.82 -18.56 20.90
C LYS A 128 9.11 -18.74 22.25
N ALA A 129 9.87 -18.98 23.31
CA ALA A 129 9.28 -19.09 24.65
C ALA A 129 8.63 -17.77 25.08
N MET A 130 9.23 -16.62 24.74
CA MET A 130 8.64 -15.30 25.00
C MET A 130 7.34 -15.08 24.20
N ALA A 131 7.30 -15.49 22.95
CA ALA A 131 6.10 -15.40 22.10
C ALA A 131 4.96 -16.28 22.60
N GLU A 132 5.27 -17.51 23.03
CA GLU A 132 4.29 -18.40 23.67
C GLU A 132 3.72 -17.77 24.95
N HIS A 133 4.60 -17.26 25.82
CA HIS A 133 4.16 -16.56 27.03
C HIS A 133 3.24 -15.38 26.73
N LEU A 134 3.63 -14.51 25.78
CA LEU A 134 2.82 -13.34 25.41
C LEU A 134 1.49 -13.74 24.80
N TRP A 135 1.47 -14.77 23.97
CA TRP A 135 0.23 -15.27 23.38
C TRP A 135 -0.73 -15.84 24.44
N ASP A 136 -0.21 -16.59 25.40
CA ASP A 136 -1.00 -17.21 26.47
C ASP A 136 -1.43 -16.19 27.55
N HIS A 137 -0.85 -14.98 27.55
CA HIS A 137 -1.14 -13.88 28.48
C HIS A 137 -1.51 -12.59 27.74
N PRO A 138 -2.74 -12.47 27.19
CA PRO A 138 -3.14 -11.34 26.34
C PRO A 138 -2.97 -9.95 26.96
N LEU A 139 -3.10 -9.82 28.29
CA LEU A 139 -2.87 -8.55 28.97
C LEU A 139 -1.37 -8.18 28.99
N ALA A 140 -0.49 -9.16 29.14
CA ALA A 140 0.95 -8.91 29.04
C ALA A 140 1.36 -8.53 27.61
N LEU A 141 0.76 -9.16 26.59
CA LEU A 141 0.95 -8.80 25.19
C LEU A 141 0.42 -7.38 24.91
N MET A 142 -0.76 -7.05 25.41
CA MET A 142 -1.32 -5.69 25.28
C MET A 142 -0.39 -4.65 25.90
N ASP A 143 0.08 -4.89 27.13
CA ASP A 143 1.01 -4.00 27.83
C ASP A 143 2.33 -3.88 27.06
N PHE A 144 2.84 -4.99 26.50
CA PHE A 144 4.05 -5.01 25.66
C PHE A 144 3.90 -4.13 24.42
N VAL A 145 2.81 -4.29 23.67
CA VAL A 145 2.54 -3.54 22.43
C VAL A 145 2.32 -2.05 22.70
N THR A 146 1.70 -1.69 23.83
CA THR A 146 1.35 -0.30 24.16
C THR A 146 2.44 0.46 24.90
N GLU A 147 3.48 -0.22 25.39
CA GLU A 147 4.55 0.43 26.15
C GLU A 147 5.45 1.30 25.28
N VAL A 148 5.65 0.94 24.01
CA VAL A 148 6.42 1.77 23.08
C VAL A 148 5.62 3.00 22.73
N LYS A 149 5.94 4.09 23.40
CA LYS A 149 5.30 5.38 23.16
C LYS A 149 5.85 5.98 21.87
N ILE A 150 4.97 6.11 20.88
CA ILE A 150 5.23 6.96 19.70
C ILE A 150 5.71 8.36 20.12
N THR A 151 5.26 8.84 21.29
CA THR A 151 5.73 10.08 21.92
C THR A 151 7.24 10.14 22.15
N THR A 152 7.90 9.00 22.43
CA THR A 152 9.36 8.97 22.62
C THR A 152 10.09 9.33 21.32
N PHE A 153 9.58 8.87 20.17
CA PHE A 153 10.14 9.24 18.88
C PHE A 153 9.82 10.70 18.53
N ASN A 154 8.58 11.15 18.74
CA ASN A 154 8.18 12.53 18.48
C ASN A 154 8.97 13.54 19.33
N ASP A 155 9.24 13.23 20.60
CA ASP A 155 10.03 14.09 21.48
C ASP A 155 11.49 14.21 21.00
N ARG A 156 12.05 13.14 20.42
CA ARG A 156 13.40 13.16 19.81
C ARG A 156 13.44 13.91 18.49
N GLU A 157 12.34 13.92 17.72
CA GLU A 157 12.21 14.66 16.45
C GLU A 157 11.99 16.17 16.61
N GLN A 158 11.48 16.63 17.75
CA GLN A 158 11.24 18.06 17.99
C GLN A 158 12.50 18.94 17.88
N HIS A 159 13.68 18.33 17.75
CA HIS A 159 14.93 19.03 17.54
C HIS A 159 15.25 19.27 16.06
N THR A 160 14.43 18.79 15.12
CA THR A 160 14.59 19.00 13.67
C THR A 160 13.63 20.09 13.18
N GLY A 161 13.74 21.29 13.75
CA GLY A 161 12.76 22.38 13.54
C GLY A 161 12.55 22.82 12.09
N ASP A 162 13.52 22.59 11.22
CA ASP A 162 13.52 23.14 9.86
C ASP A 162 13.15 22.11 8.76
N LEU A 163 13.04 20.81 9.07
CA LEU A 163 12.79 19.76 8.07
C LEU A 163 11.50 20.03 7.26
N THR A 164 10.41 20.35 7.94
CA THR A 164 9.12 20.62 7.28
C THR A 164 9.19 21.85 6.37
N ASP A 165 9.84 22.93 6.81
CA ASP A 165 10.02 24.12 5.97
C ASP A 165 10.91 23.81 4.76
N LEU A 166 11.99 23.07 4.94
CA LEU A 166 12.87 22.62 3.86
C LEU A 166 12.14 21.73 2.85
N GLN A 167 11.30 20.80 3.30
CA GLN A 167 10.46 19.99 2.43
C GLN A 167 9.48 20.84 1.61
N HIS A 168 8.82 21.84 2.22
CA HIS A 168 7.95 22.77 1.51
C HIS A 168 8.72 23.60 0.49
N ARG A 169 9.91 24.09 0.84
CA ARG A 169 10.77 24.86 -0.07
C ARG A 169 11.27 23.99 -1.24
N TYR A 170 11.65 22.74 -0.98
CA TYR A 170 12.01 21.76 -2.00
C TYR A 170 10.86 21.51 -2.98
N THR A 171 9.68 21.21 -2.46
CA THR A 171 8.50 20.97 -3.30
C THR A 171 8.17 22.19 -4.17
N ARG A 172 8.21 23.39 -3.59
CA ARG A 172 8.00 24.65 -4.34
C ARG A 172 9.04 24.84 -5.43
N ALA A 173 10.30 24.60 -5.14
CA ALA A 173 11.40 24.75 -6.11
C ALA A 173 11.24 23.74 -7.26
N LEU A 174 10.89 22.48 -6.95
CA LEU A 174 10.63 21.43 -7.93
C LEU A 174 9.45 21.78 -8.85
N TYR A 175 8.35 22.28 -8.28
CA TYR A 175 7.19 22.72 -9.05
C TYR A 175 7.55 23.90 -9.99
N HIS A 176 8.29 24.86 -9.50
CA HIS A 176 8.71 26.00 -10.31
C HIS A 176 9.67 25.60 -11.44
N ASP A 177 10.63 24.72 -11.17
CA ASP A 177 11.53 24.19 -12.18
C ASP A 177 10.77 23.45 -13.28
N ARG A 178 9.84 22.57 -12.91
CA ARG A 178 8.99 21.83 -13.87
C ARG A 178 8.10 22.77 -14.69
N GLU A 179 7.51 23.81 -14.07
CA GLU A 179 6.72 24.82 -14.75
C GLU A 179 7.54 25.56 -15.82
N THR A 180 8.78 25.96 -15.49
CA THR A 180 9.67 26.62 -16.43
C THR A 180 10.08 25.75 -17.61
N LYS A 181 10.13 24.44 -17.41
CA LYS A 181 10.41 23.41 -18.43
C LYS A 181 9.17 22.99 -19.22
N GLY A 182 7.99 23.56 -18.91
CA GLY A 182 6.72 23.17 -19.55
C GLY A 182 6.24 21.76 -19.23
N VAL A 183 6.72 21.17 -18.13
CA VAL A 183 6.28 19.86 -17.65
C VAL A 183 4.91 19.99 -17.02
N VAL A 184 3.95 19.22 -17.51
CA VAL A 184 2.61 19.15 -16.92
C VAL A 184 2.73 18.54 -15.52
N GLN A 185 2.13 19.20 -14.54
CA GLN A 185 2.16 18.73 -13.16
C GLN A 185 0.83 19.02 -12.45
N TYR A 186 0.54 18.20 -11.46
CA TYR A 186 -0.65 18.31 -10.62
C TYR A 186 -0.25 18.04 -9.17
N PRO A 187 -0.95 18.62 -8.19
CA PRO A 187 -0.66 18.37 -6.79
C PRO A 187 -1.16 16.97 -6.37
N ASP A 188 -0.60 16.42 -5.29
CA ASP A 188 -1.07 15.18 -4.70
C ASP A 188 -2.55 15.23 -4.33
N ALA A 189 -3.20 14.05 -4.30
CA ALA A 189 -4.60 13.93 -3.98
C ALA A 189 -4.88 14.40 -2.53
N ASN A 190 -5.86 15.29 -2.38
CA ASN A 190 -6.28 15.89 -1.12
C ASN A 190 -7.79 15.82 -0.88
N SER A 191 -8.45 14.81 -1.46
CA SER A 191 -9.90 14.62 -1.47
C SER A 191 -10.70 15.65 -2.30
N SER A 192 -10.04 16.51 -3.09
CA SER A 192 -10.70 17.32 -4.11
C SER A 192 -10.88 16.54 -5.41
N MET A 193 -11.90 16.91 -6.19
CA MET A 193 -12.12 16.31 -7.52
C MET A 193 -10.96 16.60 -8.45
N ARG A 194 -10.52 15.57 -9.19
CA ARG A 194 -9.48 15.65 -10.21
C ARG A 194 -9.96 15.04 -11.49
N LEU A 195 -9.47 15.53 -12.60
CA LEU A 195 -9.71 14.99 -13.92
C LEU A 195 -8.37 14.57 -14.53
N THR A 196 -8.29 13.31 -14.93
CA THR A 196 -7.25 12.81 -15.84
C THR A 196 -7.90 12.41 -17.14
N TYR A 197 -7.18 12.51 -18.26
CA TYR A 197 -7.69 12.13 -19.56
C TYR A 197 -6.61 11.36 -20.35
N GLY A 198 -7.07 10.51 -21.23
CA GLY A 198 -6.22 9.65 -22.05
C GLY A 198 -7.05 8.89 -23.07
N VAL A 199 -6.43 7.92 -23.70
CA VAL A 199 -7.06 7.06 -24.70
C VAL A 199 -6.94 5.58 -24.31
N VAL A 200 -7.88 4.77 -24.77
CA VAL A 200 -7.79 3.32 -24.67
C VAL A 200 -6.68 2.85 -25.60
N SER A 201 -5.68 2.16 -25.06
CA SER A 201 -4.50 1.76 -25.82
C SER A 201 -3.86 0.48 -25.30
N SER A 202 -3.26 -0.27 -26.20
CA SER A 202 -2.38 -1.40 -25.92
C SER A 202 -0.99 -0.92 -25.50
N LEU A 203 -0.11 -1.83 -25.09
CA LEU A 203 1.30 -1.52 -24.87
C LEU A 203 2.21 -2.63 -25.42
N GLU A 204 3.41 -2.24 -25.80
CA GLU A 204 4.50 -3.12 -26.20
C GLU A 204 5.69 -2.85 -25.25
N PRO A 205 5.72 -3.49 -24.08
CA PRO A 205 6.71 -3.16 -23.04
C PRO A 205 8.13 -3.56 -23.44
N TRP A 206 8.28 -4.57 -24.30
CA TRP A 206 9.56 -4.99 -24.90
C TRP A 206 9.35 -5.66 -26.25
N ASP A 207 10.48 -5.87 -26.94
CA ASP A 207 10.48 -6.56 -28.22
C ASP A 207 9.75 -7.89 -28.14
N ALA A 208 8.88 -8.14 -29.12
CA ALA A 208 8.04 -9.34 -29.23
C ALA A 208 7.01 -9.58 -28.11
N VAL A 209 6.72 -8.58 -27.25
CA VAL A 209 5.68 -8.67 -26.22
C VAL A 209 4.62 -7.62 -26.46
N TYR A 210 3.40 -8.07 -26.70
CA TYR A 210 2.22 -7.24 -26.91
C TYR A 210 1.17 -7.51 -25.83
N THR A 211 0.72 -6.46 -25.16
CA THR A 211 -0.41 -6.51 -24.22
C THR A 211 -1.61 -5.80 -24.87
N SER A 212 -2.68 -6.54 -25.07
CA SER A 212 -3.92 -6.00 -25.62
C SER A 212 -4.52 -4.95 -24.71
N TRP A 213 -5.23 -3.99 -25.32
CA TRP A 213 -5.97 -2.96 -24.59
C TRP A 213 -7.14 -3.51 -23.76
N TYR A 214 -7.53 -4.77 -23.93
CA TYR A 214 -8.59 -5.41 -23.15
C TYR A 214 -8.27 -6.87 -22.84
N SER A 215 -8.88 -7.40 -21.77
CA SER A 215 -8.95 -8.81 -21.48
C SER A 215 -10.41 -9.30 -21.57
N SER A 216 -10.58 -10.62 -21.73
CA SER A 216 -11.87 -11.27 -21.88
C SER A 216 -12.06 -12.40 -20.85
N PRO A 217 -13.26 -12.97 -20.70
CA PRO A 217 -13.52 -14.13 -19.84
C PRO A 217 -12.60 -15.33 -20.11
N ARG A 218 -12.07 -15.44 -21.32
CA ARG A 218 -11.08 -16.47 -21.68
C ARG A 218 -9.87 -16.40 -20.74
N GLY A 219 -9.35 -15.21 -20.44
CA GLY A 219 -8.20 -15.05 -19.54
C GLY A 219 -8.51 -15.49 -18.10
N LEU A 220 -9.74 -15.31 -17.62
CA LEU A 220 -10.16 -15.81 -16.32
C LEU A 220 -10.15 -17.34 -16.28
N ARG A 221 -10.64 -18.00 -17.34
CA ARG A 221 -10.62 -19.48 -17.46
C ARG A 221 -9.22 -20.05 -17.57
N GLU A 222 -8.35 -19.39 -18.33
CA GLU A 222 -6.95 -19.82 -18.51
C GLU A 222 -6.15 -19.75 -17.19
N LYS A 223 -6.52 -18.82 -16.30
CA LYS A 223 -5.89 -18.67 -14.97
C LYS A 223 -6.56 -19.49 -13.87
N TYR A 224 -7.77 -20.00 -14.10
CA TYR A 224 -8.52 -20.72 -13.08
C TYR A 224 -7.77 -21.97 -12.59
N ASP A 225 -7.48 -21.99 -11.29
CA ASP A 225 -6.90 -23.12 -10.59
C ASP A 225 -7.57 -23.27 -9.22
N PRO A 226 -8.43 -24.28 -9.02
CA PRO A 226 -9.14 -24.46 -7.76
C PRO A 226 -8.23 -24.85 -6.59
N ALA A 227 -6.98 -25.24 -6.86
CA ALA A 227 -6.00 -25.60 -5.84
C ALA A 227 -5.22 -24.37 -5.32
N GLN A 228 -5.28 -23.24 -6.01
CA GLN A 228 -4.59 -22.02 -5.65
C GLN A 228 -5.59 -20.95 -5.22
N HIS A 229 -5.50 -20.48 -3.98
CA HIS A 229 -6.42 -19.51 -3.41
C HIS A 229 -6.61 -18.26 -4.29
N ASP A 230 -5.52 -17.72 -4.87
CA ASP A 230 -5.55 -16.49 -5.65
C ASP A 230 -6.19 -16.66 -7.05
N PHE A 231 -6.33 -17.90 -7.52
CA PHE A 231 -6.90 -18.23 -8.82
C PHE A 231 -8.15 -19.11 -8.71
N ALA A 232 -8.57 -19.44 -7.49
CA ALA A 232 -9.80 -20.19 -7.26
C ALA A 232 -11.02 -19.28 -7.49
N LEU A 233 -11.97 -19.79 -8.29
CA LEU A 233 -13.27 -19.14 -8.52
C LEU A 233 -14.39 -20.12 -8.12
N PRO A 234 -15.55 -19.62 -7.69
CA PRO A 234 -16.73 -20.46 -7.51
C PRO A 234 -17.08 -21.20 -8.80
N ALA A 235 -17.38 -22.50 -8.70
CA ALA A 235 -17.63 -23.33 -9.87
C ALA A 235 -18.85 -22.86 -10.70
N ASP A 236 -19.86 -22.32 -10.05
CA ASP A 236 -21.03 -21.72 -10.68
C ASP A 236 -20.69 -20.42 -11.42
N PHE A 237 -19.72 -19.64 -10.90
CA PHE A 237 -19.20 -18.46 -11.58
C PHE A 237 -18.42 -18.84 -12.84
N VAL A 238 -17.54 -19.85 -12.76
CA VAL A 238 -16.80 -20.36 -13.93
C VAL A 238 -17.76 -20.81 -15.02
N ALA A 239 -18.82 -21.55 -14.65
CA ALA A 239 -19.86 -21.96 -15.59
C ALA A 239 -20.68 -20.77 -16.14
N ALA A 240 -20.88 -19.73 -15.35
CA ALA A 240 -21.58 -18.52 -15.79
C ALA A 240 -20.78 -17.72 -16.83
N LEU A 241 -19.44 -17.74 -16.78
CA LEU A 241 -18.58 -17.02 -17.72
C LEU A 241 -18.84 -17.41 -19.19
N ASP A 242 -19.42 -18.57 -19.47
CA ASP A 242 -19.80 -18.99 -20.84
C ASP A 242 -20.91 -18.14 -21.46
N ARG A 243 -21.63 -17.39 -20.63
CA ARG A 243 -22.74 -16.49 -21.05
C ARG A 243 -22.29 -15.03 -21.25
N TYR A 244 -21.01 -14.74 -21.05
CA TYR A 244 -20.45 -13.42 -21.22
C TYR A 244 -19.32 -13.45 -22.24
N ASP A 245 -19.44 -12.63 -23.29
CA ASP A 245 -18.47 -12.51 -24.37
C ASP A 245 -17.82 -11.10 -24.48
N GLY A 246 -18.19 -10.20 -23.58
CA GLY A 246 -17.63 -8.85 -23.52
C GLY A 246 -16.24 -8.78 -22.87
N PRO A 247 -15.62 -7.59 -22.87
CA PRO A 247 -14.38 -7.34 -22.14
C PRO A 247 -14.59 -7.43 -20.62
N VAL A 248 -13.57 -7.90 -19.91
CA VAL A 248 -13.54 -7.90 -18.45
C VAL A 248 -12.93 -6.60 -17.94
N ASN A 249 -11.81 -6.21 -18.54
CA ASN A 249 -11.14 -4.94 -18.27
C ASN A 249 -10.56 -4.34 -19.56
N PHE A 250 -10.17 -3.08 -19.47
CA PHE A 250 -9.46 -2.38 -20.55
C PHE A 250 -8.35 -1.49 -19.97
N LEU A 251 -7.41 -1.10 -20.84
CA LEU A 251 -6.29 -0.26 -20.50
C LEU A 251 -6.47 1.14 -21.11
N THR A 252 -6.11 2.16 -20.34
CA THR A 252 -6.00 3.54 -20.84
C THR A 252 -4.63 4.12 -20.47
N ASP A 253 -4.19 5.16 -21.18
CA ASP A 253 -2.96 5.88 -20.87
C ASP A 253 -3.16 7.08 -19.93
N ASN A 254 -4.23 7.07 -19.16
CA ASN A 254 -4.45 8.05 -18.10
C ASN A 254 -3.35 7.97 -17.04
N ASP A 255 -2.86 9.14 -16.64
CA ASP A 255 -2.01 9.24 -15.46
C ASP A 255 -2.87 9.14 -14.19
N ILE A 256 -2.59 8.15 -13.37
CA ILE A 256 -3.32 7.85 -12.13
C ILE A 256 -2.34 7.64 -10.97
N THR A 257 -2.80 7.92 -9.78
CA THR A 257 -2.08 7.67 -8.52
C THR A 257 -3.02 7.13 -7.44
N GLY A 258 -2.51 6.87 -6.24
CA GLY A 258 -3.33 6.47 -5.10
C GLY A 258 -4.50 7.44 -4.86
N GLY A 259 -5.71 6.90 -4.70
CA GLY A 259 -6.96 7.67 -4.61
C GLY A 259 -7.85 7.61 -5.87
N ASN A 260 -7.30 7.21 -7.02
CA ASN A 260 -8.08 7.01 -8.25
C ASN A 260 -8.87 5.68 -8.24
N SER A 261 -8.58 4.75 -7.36
CA SER A 261 -9.27 3.46 -7.28
C SER A 261 -10.78 3.63 -7.07
N GLY A 262 -11.58 3.02 -7.95
CA GLY A 262 -13.05 3.14 -7.97
C GLY A 262 -13.59 4.38 -8.67
N SER A 263 -12.73 5.24 -9.23
CA SER A 263 -13.17 6.42 -9.99
C SER A 263 -13.86 6.02 -11.28
N PRO A 264 -14.94 6.72 -11.69
CA PRO A 264 -15.62 6.46 -12.94
C PRO A 264 -14.75 6.86 -14.13
N VAL A 265 -14.68 5.97 -15.13
CA VAL A 265 -14.09 6.25 -16.43
C VAL A 265 -15.21 6.61 -17.38
N LEU A 266 -15.13 7.82 -17.93
CA LEU A 266 -16.15 8.39 -18.78
C LEU A 266 -15.68 8.45 -20.25
N ASN A 267 -16.60 8.23 -21.18
CA ASN A 267 -16.33 8.55 -22.59
C ASN A 267 -16.58 10.04 -22.89
N ALA A 268 -16.34 10.46 -24.13
CA ALA A 268 -16.51 11.85 -24.54
C ALA A 268 -17.97 12.40 -24.42
N ARG A 269 -18.95 11.52 -24.22
CA ARG A 269 -20.35 11.89 -23.99
C ARG A 269 -20.71 11.99 -22.51
N GLY A 270 -19.76 11.71 -21.61
CA GLY A 270 -19.99 11.65 -20.16
C GLY A 270 -20.63 10.35 -19.68
N GLU A 271 -20.70 9.31 -20.50
CA GLU A 271 -21.23 8.00 -20.14
C GLU A 271 -20.16 7.18 -19.42
N VAL A 272 -20.51 6.49 -18.31
CA VAL A 272 -19.61 5.60 -17.61
C VAL A 272 -19.32 4.36 -18.45
N ILE A 273 -18.06 4.14 -18.79
CA ILE A 273 -17.60 2.99 -19.55
C ILE A 273 -16.80 1.99 -18.71
N GLY A 274 -16.40 2.38 -17.51
CA GLY A 274 -15.66 1.52 -16.59
C GLY A 274 -15.34 2.20 -15.28
N LEU A 275 -14.59 1.48 -14.43
CA LEU A 275 -14.06 2.00 -13.17
C LEU A 275 -12.55 1.77 -13.15
N ALA A 276 -11.78 2.83 -12.88
CA ALA A 276 -10.35 2.73 -12.68
C ALA A 276 -10.06 1.95 -11.38
N PHE A 277 -9.10 1.03 -11.37
CA PHE A 277 -8.79 0.31 -10.15
C PHE A 277 -7.30 0.08 -9.88
N ASP A 278 -6.44 0.05 -10.91
CA ASP A 278 -5.00 -0.16 -10.68
C ASP A 278 -4.15 0.39 -11.83
N GLY A 279 -2.83 0.45 -11.62
CA GLY A 279 -1.83 0.61 -12.66
C GLY A 279 -1.34 -0.75 -13.17
N ASN A 280 -0.81 -0.79 -14.39
CA ASN A 280 -0.10 -1.98 -14.87
C ASN A 280 1.27 -2.12 -14.17
N LYS A 281 1.93 -3.28 -14.29
CA LYS A 281 3.23 -3.52 -13.63
C LYS A 281 4.35 -2.57 -14.13
N GLU A 282 4.22 -2.04 -15.34
CA GLU A 282 5.17 -1.09 -15.93
C GLU A 282 4.98 0.33 -15.35
N SER A 283 3.88 0.60 -14.65
CA SER A 283 3.56 1.90 -14.04
C SER A 283 4.05 2.05 -12.58
N LEU A 284 4.79 1.08 -12.03
CA LEU A 284 5.27 1.12 -10.63
C LEU A 284 6.10 2.37 -10.28
N ALA A 285 6.69 3.03 -11.26
CA ALA A 285 7.48 4.25 -11.09
C ALA A 285 6.75 5.51 -11.59
N SER A 286 5.45 5.45 -11.91
CA SER A 286 4.70 6.56 -12.53
C SER A 286 4.66 7.82 -11.66
N ASP A 287 4.68 7.70 -10.34
CA ASP A 287 4.72 8.84 -9.41
C ASP A 287 6.01 9.68 -9.54
N VAL A 288 7.07 9.10 -10.11
CA VAL A 288 8.36 9.77 -10.35
C VAL A 288 8.49 10.16 -11.83
N SER A 289 8.15 9.24 -12.73
CA SER A 289 8.28 9.42 -14.18
C SER A 289 7.13 8.73 -14.88
N PHE A 290 6.20 9.52 -15.40
CA PHE A 290 5.07 9.05 -16.17
C PHE A 290 5.41 9.00 -17.67
N THR A 291 5.18 7.85 -18.29
CA THR A 291 5.39 7.62 -19.73
C THR A 291 4.15 6.96 -20.33
N PRO A 292 3.34 7.67 -21.13
CA PRO A 292 2.06 7.16 -21.66
C PRO A 292 2.17 5.84 -22.45
N ASP A 293 3.33 5.58 -23.06
CA ASP A 293 3.57 4.35 -23.82
C ASP A 293 3.59 3.11 -22.93
N TYR A 294 4.03 3.24 -21.66
CA TYR A 294 4.22 2.14 -20.72
C TYR A 294 3.27 2.18 -19.52
N ASN A 295 2.97 3.38 -19.02
CA ASN A 295 2.09 3.53 -17.88
C ASN A 295 0.63 3.44 -18.34
N LYS A 296 -0.11 2.47 -17.82
CA LYS A 296 -1.52 2.26 -18.14
C LYS A 296 -2.34 2.17 -16.87
N CYS A 297 -3.49 2.83 -16.93
CA CYS A 297 -4.57 2.61 -15.97
C CYS A 297 -5.33 1.35 -16.38
N VAL A 298 -5.51 0.44 -15.44
CA VAL A 298 -6.35 -0.76 -15.61
C VAL A 298 -7.76 -0.43 -15.12
N CYS A 299 -8.73 -0.56 -16.01
CA CYS A 299 -10.13 -0.24 -15.75
C CYS A 299 -10.99 -1.49 -15.88
N VAL A 300 -11.85 -1.78 -14.91
CA VAL A 300 -12.89 -2.80 -15.10
C VAL A 300 -13.94 -2.29 -16.06
N ASP A 301 -14.34 -3.10 -17.01
CA ASP A 301 -15.38 -2.72 -17.99
C ASP A 301 -16.77 -2.69 -17.35
N ILE A 302 -17.53 -1.62 -17.58
CA ILE A 302 -18.86 -1.49 -16.97
C ILE A 302 -19.82 -2.58 -17.40
N ARG A 303 -19.68 -3.11 -18.61
CA ARG A 303 -20.51 -4.20 -19.12
C ARG A 303 -20.31 -5.48 -18.33
N TYR A 304 -19.08 -5.74 -17.90
CA TYR A 304 -18.78 -6.88 -17.03
C TYR A 304 -19.39 -6.69 -15.64
N VAL A 305 -19.33 -5.48 -15.08
CA VAL A 305 -19.98 -5.17 -13.80
C VAL A 305 -21.49 -5.37 -13.88
N LEU A 306 -22.12 -4.83 -14.93
CA LEU A 306 -23.56 -4.97 -15.14
C LEU A 306 -23.98 -6.42 -15.35
N TRP A 307 -23.24 -7.20 -16.14
CA TRP A 307 -23.47 -8.64 -16.32
C TRP A 307 -23.39 -9.39 -14.98
N ILE A 308 -22.38 -9.11 -14.16
CA ILE A 308 -22.31 -9.73 -12.82
C ILE A 308 -23.54 -9.39 -11.98
N LEU A 309 -23.94 -8.14 -11.95
CA LEU A 309 -25.07 -7.71 -11.15
C LEU A 309 -26.39 -8.28 -11.65
N GLU A 310 -26.64 -8.27 -12.94
CA GLU A 310 -27.91 -8.64 -13.53
C GLU A 310 -28.04 -10.16 -13.75
N ASP A 311 -27.06 -10.78 -14.46
CA ASP A 311 -27.16 -12.13 -14.96
C ASP A 311 -26.60 -13.19 -13.99
N TYR A 312 -25.53 -12.85 -13.26
CA TYR A 312 -24.93 -13.80 -12.32
C TYR A 312 -25.55 -13.70 -10.92
N VAL A 313 -25.63 -12.50 -10.35
CA VAL A 313 -26.16 -12.29 -8.99
C VAL A 313 -27.68 -12.06 -8.97
N GLY A 314 -28.29 -11.61 -10.08
CA GLY A 314 -29.73 -11.37 -10.19
C GLY A 314 -30.23 -10.06 -9.57
N LEU A 315 -29.34 -9.07 -9.37
CA LEU A 315 -29.66 -7.77 -8.75
C LEU A 315 -30.23 -6.75 -9.75
N LYS A 316 -31.25 -7.16 -10.54
CA LYS A 316 -31.90 -6.34 -11.59
C LYS A 316 -32.41 -4.99 -11.11
N ARG A 317 -32.79 -4.89 -9.83
CA ARG A 317 -33.24 -3.61 -9.27
C ARG A 317 -32.13 -2.57 -9.25
N ILE A 318 -30.91 -3.00 -8.87
CA ILE A 318 -29.74 -2.10 -8.81
C ILE A 318 -29.37 -1.62 -10.22
N VAL A 319 -29.37 -2.52 -11.20
CA VAL A 319 -29.08 -2.17 -12.60
C VAL A 319 -30.05 -1.08 -13.10
N LYS A 320 -31.35 -1.23 -12.84
CA LYS A 320 -32.36 -0.20 -13.20
C LYS A 320 -32.21 1.14 -12.50
N GLU A 321 -31.53 1.18 -11.35
CA GLU A 321 -31.26 2.44 -10.64
C GLU A 321 -30.00 3.14 -11.19
N ILE A 322 -29.14 2.41 -11.90
CA ILE A 322 -27.90 2.91 -12.51
C ILE A 322 -28.12 3.39 -13.96
N GLU A 323 -29.01 2.73 -14.72
CA GLU A 323 -29.42 3.12 -16.06
C GLU A 323 -30.32 4.39 -16.07
#